data_0d60fe606983829b991b8d7c0d242695
#
_entry.id   0d60fe606983829b991b8d7c0d242695
#
_cell.length_a   1.000
_cell.length_b   1.000
_cell.length_c   1.000
_cell.angle_alpha   90.00
_cell.angle_beta   90.00
_cell.angle_gamma   90.00
#
_symmetry.space_group_name_H-M   'P 1'
#
loop_
_entity.id
_entity.type
_entity.pdbx_description
1 polymer ?
#
loop_
_entity_poly.entity_id
_entity_poly.type
_entity_poly.pdbx_seq_one_letter_code
_entity_poly.pdbx_strand_id
1 'polypeptide(L)'
;RTARTLFAASMLGGMAGFAPQAESAAIQGKEMTLPATERAVKVEYFRAPGTAKRPTILMLHGGQGWGGAEGRIENFRKYGSDLAARGFDAYMVYYYSDQDIKDREANAPGVSIRRFPAWAKLVSDLTADVKKLPDSNGKVGLVGFSNGGNLSAHATPLDPNIDAAAVHYAGVSRVPGFEAKRFPPLLIMHGEADRRQGIELGRKLYDVAKALGGEVEFVSYPNTDHGFAQNFGTFAADDAFKRTVAFMEKQLKNGD
;
A
#
# COMPACT_ATOMS: atom_id res chain seq x y z
N ARG A 1 49.89 10.04 -55.63
CA ARG A 1 48.39 10.18 -55.67
C ARG A 1 47.87 8.91 -54.95
N THR A 2 47.61 9.01 -53.68
CA THR A 2 47.13 7.92 -52.80
C THR A 2 45.66 8.06 -52.59
N ALA A 3 44.91 7.05 -52.96
CA ALA A 3 43.47 6.92 -52.73
C ALA A 3 43.25 6.40 -51.31
N ARG A 4 42.48 7.14 -50.49
CA ARG A 4 42.00 6.66 -49.20
C ARG A 4 40.62 6.01 -49.36
N THR A 5 40.55 4.73 -49.03
CA THR A 5 39.31 3.94 -48.96
C THR A 5 38.68 4.16 -47.61
N LEU A 6 37.44 4.70 -47.57
CA LEU A 6 36.62 4.83 -46.41
C LEU A 6 35.85 3.54 -46.15
N PHE A 7 36.08 2.87 -45.04
CA PHE A 7 35.24 1.79 -44.52
C PHE A 7 34.07 2.38 -43.75
N ALA A 8 32.86 2.18 -44.27
CA ALA A 8 31.64 2.44 -43.53
C ALA A 8 31.25 1.22 -42.70
N ALA A 9 31.32 1.32 -41.39
CA ALA A 9 30.81 0.32 -40.49
C ALA A 9 29.31 0.58 -40.23
N SER A 10 28.46 -0.31 -40.73
CA SER A 10 27.04 -0.34 -40.46
C SER A 10 26.81 -0.95 -39.08
N MET A 11 26.42 -0.17 -38.09
CA MET A 11 25.89 -0.65 -36.81
C MET A 11 24.41 -1.02 -37.02
N LEU A 12 24.13 -2.30 -37.13
CA LEU A 12 22.79 -2.85 -36.90
C LEU A 12 22.56 -2.95 -35.39
N GLY A 13 21.94 -1.92 -34.82
CA GLY A 13 21.38 -1.98 -33.50
C GLY A 13 20.13 -2.87 -33.47
N GLY A 14 20.25 -4.07 -32.90
CA GLY A 14 19.12 -4.94 -32.65
C GLY A 14 18.17 -4.30 -31.65
N MET A 15 17.03 -3.83 -32.13
CA MET A 15 15.88 -3.54 -31.24
C MET A 15 15.35 -4.88 -30.73
N ALA A 16 15.68 -5.21 -29.46
CA ALA A 16 14.98 -6.27 -28.75
C ALA A 16 13.51 -5.83 -28.62
N GLY A 17 12.65 -6.42 -29.44
CA GLY A 17 11.22 -6.20 -29.36
C GLY A 17 10.73 -6.70 -27.98
N PHE A 18 10.23 -5.80 -27.17
CA PHE A 18 9.42 -6.16 -26.02
C PHE A 18 8.16 -6.84 -26.57
N ALA A 19 8.08 -8.17 -26.44
CA ALA A 19 6.84 -8.88 -26.66
C ALA A 19 5.78 -8.30 -25.68
N PRO A 20 4.55 -7.98 -26.17
CA PRO A 20 3.49 -7.57 -25.28
C PRO A 20 3.24 -8.73 -24.31
N GLN A 21 3.40 -8.47 -22.99
CA GLN A 21 2.95 -9.41 -21.98
C GLN A 21 1.44 -9.60 -22.19
N ALA A 22 1.03 -10.84 -22.44
CA ALA A 22 -0.39 -11.18 -22.51
C ALA A 22 -1.05 -10.65 -21.24
N GLU A 23 -2.09 -9.84 -21.39
CA GLU A 23 -2.90 -9.34 -20.29
C GLU A 23 -3.45 -10.59 -19.56
N SER A 24 -2.88 -10.91 -18.40
CA SER A 24 -3.39 -12.00 -17.57
C SER A 24 -4.80 -11.62 -17.12
N ALA A 25 -5.75 -12.56 -17.21
CA ALA A 25 -7.10 -12.31 -16.73
C ALA A 25 -7.07 -11.75 -15.30
N ALA A 26 -7.85 -10.69 -15.04
CA ALA A 26 -7.89 -10.04 -13.74
C ALA A 26 -8.26 -11.05 -12.64
N ILE A 27 -7.48 -11.09 -11.57
CA ILE A 27 -7.75 -11.96 -10.43
C ILE A 27 -8.95 -11.39 -9.67
N GLN A 28 -10.03 -12.17 -9.60
CA GLN A 28 -11.24 -11.76 -8.92
C GLN A 28 -11.09 -11.84 -7.40
N GLY A 29 -11.54 -10.79 -6.70
CA GLY A 29 -11.61 -10.78 -5.25
C GLY A 29 -12.71 -11.72 -4.74
N LYS A 30 -12.44 -12.41 -3.63
CA LYS A 30 -13.41 -13.23 -2.91
C LYS A 30 -13.71 -12.60 -1.56
N GLU A 31 -14.97 -12.28 -1.31
CA GLU A 31 -15.38 -11.83 0.01
C GLU A 31 -15.27 -12.97 1.03
N MET A 32 -14.69 -12.64 2.17
CA MET A 32 -14.61 -13.54 3.31
C MET A 32 -14.54 -12.75 4.62
N THR A 33 -14.63 -13.46 5.73
CA THR A 33 -14.54 -12.87 7.07
C THR A 33 -13.35 -13.49 7.79
N LEU A 34 -12.50 -12.64 8.35
CA LEU A 34 -11.40 -13.06 9.21
C LEU A 34 -11.73 -12.76 10.67
N PRO A 35 -11.29 -13.60 11.60
CA PRO A 35 -11.44 -13.31 13.03
C PRO A 35 -10.54 -12.14 13.42
N ALA A 36 -10.97 -11.37 14.42
CA ALA A 36 -10.14 -10.44 15.18
C ALA A 36 -10.70 -10.36 16.60
N THR A 37 -9.91 -9.88 17.55
CA THR A 37 -10.26 -9.96 18.98
C THR A 37 -11.62 -9.32 19.32
N GLU A 38 -11.91 -8.15 18.76
CA GLU A 38 -13.13 -7.42 19.08
C GLU A 38 -14.33 -7.81 18.21
N ARG A 39 -14.10 -8.20 16.95
CA ARG A 39 -15.13 -8.58 16.01
C ARG A 39 -14.57 -9.28 14.79
N ALA A 40 -15.39 -10.07 14.11
CA ALA A 40 -15.06 -10.56 12.79
C ALA A 40 -14.96 -9.40 11.77
N VAL A 41 -14.01 -9.48 10.85
CA VAL A 41 -13.68 -8.43 9.88
C VAL A 41 -13.94 -8.92 8.47
N LYS A 42 -14.81 -8.21 7.75
CA LYS A 42 -14.99 -8.44 6.31
C LYS A 42 -13.70 -8.06 5.58
N VAL A 43 -13.27 -8.92 4.66
CA VAL A 43 -12.19 -8.65 3.73
C VAL A 43 -12.59 -9.10 2.33
N GLU A 44 -12.00 -8.48 1.31
CA GLU A 44 -12.01 -9.00 -0.05
C GLU A 44 -10.61 -9.49 -0.39
N TYR A 45 -10.47 -10.79 -0.65
CA TYR A 45 -9.21 -11.49 -0.80
C TYR A 45 -8.89 -11.78 -2.26
N PHE A 46 -7.73 -11.35 -2.71
CA PHE A 46 -7.15 -11.60 -4.03
C PHE A 46 -5.99 -12.57 -3.85
N ARG A 47 -6.21 -13.83 -4.24
CA ARG A 47 -5.22 -14.89 -4.05
C ARG A 47 -4.21 -14.88 -5.20
N ALA A 48 -2.94 -14.80 -4.88
CA ALA A 48 -1.88 -14.98 -5.87
C ALA A 48 -1.91 -16.38 -6.48
N PRO A 49 -1.59 -16.54 -7.77
CA PRO A 49 -1.57 -17.84 -8.43
C PRO A 49 -0.43 -18.72 -7.91
N GLY A 50 -0.59 -20.03 -8.09
CA GLY A 50 0.43 -21.04 -7.73
C GLY A 50 0.28 -21.57 -6.31
N THR A 51 1.24 -22.42 -5.91
CA THR A 51 1.24 -23.17 -4.64
C THR A 51 2.40 -22.81 -3.71
N ALA A 52 3.34 -21.98 -4.16
CA ALA A 52 4.43 -21.52 -3.32
C ALA A 52 3.91 -20.66 -2.16
N LYS A 53 4.63 -20.64 -1.04
CA LYS A 53 4.35 -19.72 0.05
C LYS A 53 4.61 -18.28 -0.41
N ARG A 54 3.77 -17.35 0.01
CA ARG A 54 3.79 -15.96 -0.45
C ARG A 54 3.56 -14.97 0.67
N PRO A 55 4.08 -13.75 0.50
CA PRO A 55 3.81 -12.66 1.43
C PRO A 55 2.37 -12.17 1.30
N THR A 56 1.87 -11.62 2.40
CA THR A 56 0.54 -11.01 2.47
C THR A 56 0.62 -9.49 2.48
N ILE A 57 -0.31 -8.84 1.78
CA ILE A 57 -0.52 -7.40 1.85
C ILE A 57 -1.93 -7.12 2.40
N LEU A 58 -2.00 -6.39 3.51
CA LEU A 58 -3.25 -5.83 4.02
C LEU A 58 -3.41 -4.41 3.47
N MET A 59 -4.43 -4.19 2.65
CA MET A 59 -4.78 -2.89 2.09
C MET A 59 -5.77 -2.19 3.02
N LEU A 60 -5.49 -0.94 3.40
CA LEU A 60 -6.28 -0.15 4.34
C LEU A 60 -6.88 1.08 3.64
N HIS A 61 -8.21 1.18 3.62
CA HIS A 61 -8.95 2.19 2.89
C HIS A 61 -8.83 3.61 3.48
N GLY A 62 -9.17 4.60 2.67
CA GLY A 62 -9.29 5.98 3.08
C GLY A 62 -10.53 6.26 3.96
N GLY A 63 -10.71 7.52 4.29
CA GLY A 63 -11.77 7.96 5.18
C GLY A 63 -13.19 7.63 4.74
N GLN A 64 -13.44 7.36 3.47
CA GLN A 64 -14.77 7.04 2.92
C GLN A 64 -15.01 5.54 2.76
N GLY A 65 -14.17 4.66 3.34
CA GLY A 65 -14.22 3.23 3.05
C GLY A 65 -13.72 2.92 1.63
N TRP A 66 -13.98 1.71 1.17
CA TRP A 66 -13.65 1.30 -0.21
C TRP A 66 -14.63 1.85 -1.24
N GLY A 67 -15.90 2.02 -0.86
CA GLY A 67 -16.97 2.45 -1.76
C GLY A 67 -16.88 3.93 -2.17
N GLY A 68 -16.47 4.82 -1.28
CA GLY A 68 -16.25 6.25 -1.51
C GLY A 68 -17.22 6.92 -2.50
N ALA A 69 -16.71 7.62 -3.50
CA ALA A 69 -17.47 8.07 -4.65
C ALA A 69 -17.59 6.93 -5.69
N GLU A 70 -18.64 6.96 -6.52
CA GLU A 70 -18.94 5.94 -7.53
C GLU A 70 -17.74 5.46 -8.32
N GLY A 71 -17.61 4.15 -8.51
CA GLY A 71 -16.55 3.51 -9.32
C GLY A 71 -15.18 3.36 -8.64
N ARG A 72 -14.92 3.94 -7.48
CA ARG A 72 -13.60 3.87 -6.84
C ARG A 72 -13.26 2.49 -6.30
N ILE A 73 -14.23 1.71 -5.88
CA ILE A 73 -13.97 0.36 -5.37
C ILE A 73 -13.33 -0.52 -6.45
N GLU A 74 -13.71 -0.36 -7.71
CA GLU A 74 -13.15 -1.13 -8.82
C GLU A 74 -11.65 -0.82 -9.04
N ASN A 75 -11.25 0.44 -8.84
CA ASN A 75 -9.84 0.81 -8.90
C ASN A 75 -9.03 0.16 -7.77
N PHE A 76 -9.58 0.05 -6.57
CA PHE A 76 -8.93 -0.68 -5.47
C PHE A 76 -8.95 -2.19 -5.68
N ARG A 77 -10.01 -2.75 -6.27
CA ARG A 77 -10.06 -4.15 -6.70
C ARG A 77 -8.99 -4.44 -7.76
N LYS A 78 -8.86 -3.54 -8.73
CA LYS A 78 -7.74 -3.63 -9.69
C LYS A 78 -6.40 -3.60 -8.98
N TYR A 79 -6.20 -2.70 -8.01
CA TYR A 79 -4.97 -2.64 -7.23
C TYR A 79 -4.67 -3.96 -6.53
N GLY A 80 -5.67 -4.57 -5.86
CA GLY A 80 -5.55 -5.87 -5.20
C GLY A 80 -5.28 -7.01 -6.19
N SER A 81 -5.98 -7.03 -7.33
CA SER A 81 -5.77 -7.98 -8.43
C SER A 81 -4.35 -7.91 -8.98
N ASP A 82 -3.84 -6.69 -9.22
CA ASP A 82 -2.50 -6.47 -9.76
C ASP A 82 -1.41 -6.86 -8.76
N LEU A 83 -1.61 -6.64 -7.45
CA LEU A 83 -0.73 -7.17 -6.40
C LEU A 83 -0.72 -8.70 -6.40
N ALA A 84 -1.89 -9.33 -6.53
CA ALA A 84 -2.00 -10.78 -6.59
C ALA A 84 -1.29 -11.36 -7.83
N ALA A 85 -1.41 -10.71 -9.00
CA ALA A 85 -0.68 -11.07 -10.19
C ALA A 85 0.85 -10.96 -10.02
N ARG A 86 1.31 -10.15 -9.08
CA ARG A 86 2.73 -10.03 -8.68
C ARG A 86 3.13 -10.98 -7.55
N GLY A 87 2.29 -11.94 -7.18
CA GLY A 87 2.58 -12.99 -6.22
C GLY A 87 2.42 -12.60 -4.74
N PHE A 88 1.58 -11.63 -4.45
CA PHE A 88 1.16 -11.29 -3.09
C PHE A 88 -0.27 -11.78 -2.82
N ASP A 89 -0.53 -12.35 -1.68
CA ASP A 89 -1.90 -12.52 -1.20
C ASP A 89 -2.39 -11.16 -0.69
N ALA A 90 -3.32 -10.52 -1.41
CA ALA A 90 -3.78 -9.17 -1.09
C ALA A 90 -5.18 -9.18 -0.47
N TYR A 91 -5.37 -8.43 0.61
CA TYR A 91 -6.63 -8.32 1.33
C TYR A 91 -7.08 -6.85 1.39
N MET A 92 -8.21 -6.51 0.80
CA MET A 92 -8.90 -5.25 1.07
C MET A 92 -9.65 -5.37 2.40
N VAL A 93 -9.15 -4.70 3.44
CA VAL A 93 -9.67 -4.82 4.80
C VAL A 93 -10.77 -3.78 5.06
N TYR A 94 -11.97 -4.20 5.49
CA TYR A 94 -13.07 -3.33 5.91
C TYR A 94 -12.95 -3.08 7.42
N TYR A 95 -12.00 -2.23 7.80
CA TYR A 95 -11.68 -2.00 9.22
C TYR A 95 -12.68 -1.11 9.97
N TYR A 96 -13.61 -0.42 9.29
CA TYR A 96 -14.71 0.27 9.96
C TYR A 96 -15.77 -0.71 10.46
N SER A 97 -16.23 -0.52 11.70
CA SER A 97 -17.46 -1.13 12.20
C SER A 97 -18.70 -0.38 11.68
N ASP A 98 -19.87 -0.96 11.83
CA ASP A 98 -21.14 -0.27 11.52
C ASP A 98 -21.29 1.04 12.31
N GLN A 99 -20.80 1.07 13.57
CA GLN A 99 -20.80 2.30 14.37
C GLN A 99 -19.83 3.34 13.84
N ASP A 100 -18.63 2.93 13.37
CA ASP A 100 -17.68 3.85 12.74
C ASP A 100 -18.26 4.47 11.48
N ILE A 101 -19.02 3.69 10.69
CA ILE A 101 -19.72 4.17 9.49
C ILE A 101 -20.76 5.23 9.89
N LYS A 102 -21.66 4.91 10.85
CA LYS A 102 -22.69 5.83 11.35
C LYS A 102 -22.09 7.14 11.91
N ASP A 103 -21.03 7.04 12.71
CA ASP A 103 -20.36 8.20 13.29
C ASP A 103 -19.76 9.11 12.20
N ARG A 104 -19.25 8.50 11.12
CA ARG A 104 -18.70 9.26 9.99
C ARG A 104 -19.79 9.90 9.13
N GLU A 105 -20.88 9.19 8.86
CA GLU A 105 -22.07 9.74 8.17
C GLU A 105 -22.67 10.92 8.93
N ALA A 106 -22.67 10.84 10.26
CA ALA A 106 -23.08 11.91 11.15
C ALA A 106 -22.04 13.04 11.28
N ASN A 107 -20.89 12.97 10.58
CA ASN A 107 -19.77 13.90 10.70
C ASN A 107 -19.29 14.10 12.14
N ALA A 108 -19.34 13.06 12.97
CA ALA A 108 -18.93 13.14 14.38
C ALA A 108 -17.44 13.55 14.50
N PRO A 109 -17.11 14.58 15.31
CA PRO A 109 -15.75 15.10 15.38
C PRO A 109 -14.73 14.07 15.88
N GLY A 110 -13.56 14.02 15.23
CA GLY A 110 -12.42 13.24 15.70
C GLY A 110 -12.60 11.71 15.70
N VAL A 111 -13.57 11.17 14.95
CA VAL A 111 -13.83 9.72 14.88
C VAL A 111 -12.55 8.93 14.61
N SER A 112 -11.80 9.27 13.57
CA SER A 112 -10.58 8.56 13.23
C SER A 112 -9.56 8.57 14.36
N ILE A 113 -9.32 9.73 14.98
CA ILE A 113 -8.34 9.88 16.07
C ILE A 113 -8.71 8.97 17.25
N ARG A 114 -9.99 8.96 17.67
CA ARG A 114 -10.45 8.12 18.79
C ARG A 114 -10.40 6.63 18.48
N ARG A 115 -10.59 6.26 17.21
CA ARG A 115 -10.69 4.87 16.78
C ARG A 115 -9.35 4.24 16.36
N PHE A 116 -8.31 5.04 16.09
CA PHE A 116 -7.01 4.50 15.67
C PHE A 116 -6.46 3.42 16.59
N PRO A 117 -6.50 3.52 17.92
CA PRO A 117 -5.99 2.44 18.78
C PRO A 117 -6.74 1.11 18.56
N ALA A 118 -8.06 1.13 18.45
CA ALA A 118 -8.87 -0.06 18.20
C ALA A 118 -8.64 -0.61 16.77
N TRP A 119 -8.55 0.26 15.76
CA TRP A 119 -8.25 -0.16 14.40
C TRP A 119 -6.82 -0.71 14.26
N ALA A 120 -5.84 -0.14 14.97
CA ALA A 120 -4.47 -0.66 14.99
C ALA A 120 -4.42 -2.05 15.61
N LYS A 121 -5.15 -2.27 16.72
CA LYS A 121 -5.29 -3.60 17.31
C LYS A 121 -5.91 -4.60 16.35
N LEU A 122 -6.97 -4.21 15.63
CA LEU A 122 -7.60 -5.04 14.60
C LEU A 122 -6.60 -5.39 13.49
N VAL A 123 -5.82 -4.43 13.00
CA VAL A 123 -4.77 -4.69 11.98
C VAL A 123 -3.72 -5.66 12.54
N SER A 124 -3.32 -5.51 13.80
CA SER A 124 -2.38 -6.43 14.47
C SER A 124 -2.93 -7.86 14.57
N ASP A 125 -4.20 -8.01 14.96
CA ASP A 125 -4.87 -9.32 15.03
C ASP A 125 -4.89 -9.99 13.65
N LEU A 126 -5.30 -9.26 12.59
CA LEU A 126 -5.29 -9.76 11.22
C LEU A 126 -3.88 -10.13 10.75
N THR A 127 -2.88 -9.31 11.08
CA THR A 127 -1.47 -9.60 10.78
C THR A 127 -1.04 -10.92 11.38
N ALA A 128 -1.35 -11.14 12.67
CA ALA A 128 -1.01 -12.38 13.35
C ALA A 128 -1.71 -13.61 12.74
N ASP A 129 -2.94 -13.46 12.28
CA ASP A 129 -3.72 -14.55 11.71
C ASP A 129 -3.29 -14.89 10.28
N VAL A 130 -3.10 -13.89 9.41
CA VAL A 130 -2.66 -14.17 8.03
C VAL A 130 -1.24 -14.75 7.96
N LYS A 131 -0.38 -14.43 8.92
CA LYS A 131 0.96 -15.06 9.03
C LYS A 131 0.91 -16.58 9.27
N LYS A 132 -0.14 -17.07 9.91
CA LYS A 132 -0.33 -18.50 10.23
C LYS A 132 -0.96 -19.29 9.09
N LEU A 133 -1.46 -18.64 8.04
CA LEU A 133 -2.09 -19.33 6.92
C LEU A 133 -1.09 -20.30 6.26
N PRO A 134 -1.54 -21.49 5.82
CA PRO A 134 -0.66 -22.51 5.24
C PRO A 134 0.18 -22.03 4.05
N ASP A 135 -0.40 -21.13 3.25
CA ASP A 135 0.22 -20.58 2.06
C ASP A 135 1.07 -19.31 2.35
N SER A 136 1.12 -18.86 3.62
CA SER A 136 1.90 -17.67 4.00
C SER A 136 3.39 -18.00 4.13
N ASN A 137 4.24 -17.10 3.66
CA ASN A 137 5.68 -17.13 3.96
C ASN A 137 6.03 -16.46 5.31
N GLY A 138 5.02 -16.04 6.09
CA GLY A 138 5.18 -15.38 7.37
C GLY A 138 5.50 -13.88 7.28
N LYS A 139 5.49 -13.27 6.08
CA LYS A 139 5.74 -11.84 5.87
C LYS A 139 4.46 -11.09 5.57
N VAL A 140 4.24 -9.94 6.22
CA VAL A 140 3.06 -9.09 6.05
C VAL A 140 3.46 -7.64 5.85
N GLY A 141 2.95 -7.04 4.77
CA GLY A 141 3.05 -5.61 4.51
C GLY A 141 1.69 -4.90 4.60
N LEU A 142 1.72 -3.61 4.91
CA LEU A 142 0.55 -2.75 4.83
C LEU A 142 0.63 -1.85 3.60
N VAL A 143 -0.50 -1.65 2.91
CA VAL A 143 -0.68 -0.59 1.91
C VAL A 143 -1.83 0.28 2.35
N GLY A 144 -1.54 1.48 2.84
CA GLY A 144 -2.53 2.37 3.41
C GLY A 144 -2.79 3.60 2.55
N PHE A 145 -4.07 3.95 2.36
CA PHE A 145 -4.52 5.08 1.55
C PHE A 145 -5.17 6.14 2.44
N SER A 146 -4.65 7.39 2.45
CA SER A 146 -5.25 8.49 3.22
C SER A 146 -5.42 8.13 4.71
N ASN A 147 -6.63 8.01 5.22
CA ASN A 147 -6.88 7.58 6.60
C ASN A 147 -6.26 6.21 6.90
N GLY A 148 -6.29 5.28 5.96
CA GLY A 148 -5.61 3.99 6.06
C GLY A 148 -4.09 4.12 6.09
N GLY A 149 -3.53 5.13 5.42
CA GLY A 149 -2.12 5.47 5.51
C GLY A 149 -1.74 6.03 6.89
N ASN A 150 -2.56 6.92 7.46
CA ASN A 150 -2.38 7.38 8.84
C ASN A 150 -2.52 6.21 9.85
N LEU A 151 -3.45 5.27 9.59
CA LEU A 151 -3.59 4.07 10.40
C LEU A 151 -2.35 3.17 10.29
N SER A 152 -1.78 3.00 9.09
CA SER A 152 -0.52 2.27 8.92
C SER A 152 0.62 2.92 9.72
N ALA A 153 0.76 4.26 9.65
CA ALA A 153 1.76 4.99 10.42
C ALA A 153 1.54 4.90 11.94
N HIS A 154 0.30 4.64 12.40
CA HIS A 154 -0.01 4.40 13.81
C HIS A 154 0.23 2.94 14.23
N ALA A 155 -0.13 1.97 13.39
CA ALA A 155 -0.08 0.54 13.71
C ALA A 155 1.34 -0.05 13.62
N THR A 156 2.11 0.31 12.59
CA THR A 156 3.43 -0.29 12.32
C THR A 156 4.46 -0.14 13.45
N PRO A 157 4.56 0.98 14.20
CA PRO A 157 5.47 1.05 15.33
C PRO A 157 5.01 0.27 16.57
N LEU A 158 3.73 -0.11 16.63
CA LEU A 158 3.14 -0.85 17.76
C LEU A 158 3.25 -2.37 17.56
N ASP A 159 3.26 -2.85 16.32
CA ASP A 159 3.32 -4.29 16.02
C ASP A 159 4.59 -4.66 15.27
N PRO A 160 5.52 -5.41 15.92
CA PRO A 160 6.74 -5.87 15.29
C PRO A 160 6.50 -6.95 14.21
N ASN A 161 5.29 -7.51 14.12
CA ASN A 161 4.95 -8.49 13.09
C ASN A 161 4.61 -7.85 11.74
N ILE A 162 4.45 -6.54 11.66
CA ILE A 162 4.32 -5.82 10.39
C ILE A 162 5.73 -5.60 9.83
N ASP A 163 6.01 -6.24 8.68
CA ASP A 163 7.36 -6.29 8.11
C ASP A 163 7.69 -5.07 7.23
N ALA A 164 6.69 -4.41 6.62
CA ALA A 164 6.87 -3.19 5.81
C ALA A 164 5.55 -2.41 5.66
N ALA A 165 5.62 -1.13 5.29
CA ALA A 165 4.43 -0.38 4.92
C ALA A 165 4.65 0.62 3.78
N ALA A 166 3.69 0.69 2.84
CA ALA A 166 3.56 1.75 1.86
C ALA A 166 2.40 2.69 2.26
N VAL A 167 2.73 3.97 2.43
CA VAL A 167 1.82 5.01 2.94
C VAL A 167 1.55 6.01 1.83
N HIS A 168 0.30 6.05 1.34
CA HIS A 168 -0.12 6.95 0.27
C HIS A 168 -0.85 8.17 0.83
N TYR A 169 -0.39 9.37 0.47
CA TYR A 169 -0.97 10.68 0.82
C TYR A 169 -1.49 10.75 2.27
N ALA A 170 -0.59 10.43 3.19
CA ALA A 170 -0.83 10.37 4.63
C ALA A 170 0.48 10.64 5.40
N GLY A 171 0.41 10.64 6.72
CA GLY A 171 1.59 10.95 7.54
C GLY A 171 1.52 10.36 8.94
N VAL A 172 2.17 11.03 9.88
CA VAL A 172 2.31 10.58 11.28
C VAL A 172 0.97 10.31 11.95
N SER A 173 0.99 9.47 12.97
CA SER A 173 -0.19 9.25 13.83
C SER A 173 -0.72 10.57 14.38
N ARG A 174 -2.04 10.71 14.34
CA ARG A 174 -2.76 11.89 14.89
C ARG A 174 -3.30 11.65 16.30
N VAL A 175 -3.00 10.49 16.90
CA VAL A 175 -3.43 10.20 18.27
C VAL A 175 -2.60 11.04 19.23
N PRO A 176 -3.21 11.88 20.06
CA PRO A 176 -2.49 12.70 21.03
C PRO A 176 -1.65 11.82 21.97
N GLY A 177 -0.40 12.25 22.24
CA GLY A 177 0.52 11.51 23.09
C GLY A 177 1.09 10.22 22.49
N PHE A 178 0.79 9.91 21.24
CA PHE A 178 1.40 8.76 20.56
C PHE A 178 2.85 9.08 20.18
N GLU A 179 3.75 8.23 20.66
CA GLU A 179 5.18 8.29 20.34
C GLU A 179 5.62 6.94 19.75
N ALA A 180 6.11 6.99 18.52
CA ALA A 180 6.72 5.82 17.89
C ALA A 180 8.12 5.59 18.45
N LYS A 181 8.46 4.33 18.73
CA LYS A 181 9.83 3.93 19.16
C LYS A 181 10.63 3.24 18.05
N ARG A 182 9.94 2.81 17.01
CA ARG A 182 10.51 2.13 15.82
C ARG A 182 9.56 2.27 14.64
N PHE A 183 10.11 2.07 13.45
CA PHE A 183 9.31 1.75 12.26
C PHE A 183 9.92 0.55 11.53
N PRO A 184 9.11 -0.30 10.88
CA PRO A 184 9.61 -1.18 9.83
C PRO A 184 10.04 -0.34 8.63
N PRO A 185 10.62 -0.94 7.57
CA PRO A 185 10.82 -0.25 6.30
C PRO A 185 9.55 0.44 5.81
N LEU A 186 9.64 1.72 5.41
CA LEU A 186 8.53 2.55 4.95
C LEU A 186 8.78 3.09 3.56
N LEU A 187 7.75 3.05 2.71
CA LEU A 187 7.66 3.84 1.49
C LEU A 187 6.52 4.86 1.65
N ILE A 188 6.84 6.14 1.59
CA ILE A 188 5.88 7.24 1.74
C ILE A 188 5.73 7.94 0.39
N MET A 189 4.51 8.06 -0.12
CA MET A 189 4.21 8.67 -1.40
C MET A 189 3.16 9.76 -1.25
N HIS A 190 3.46 10.98 -1.71
CA HIS A 190 2.60 12.14 -1.45
C HIS A 190 2.53 13.07 -2.66
N GLY A 191 1.33 13.60 -2.93
CA GLY A 191 1.13 14.64 -3.93
C GLY A 191 1.51 16.02 -3.37
N GLU A 192 2.24 16.82 -4.14
CA GLU A 192 2.68 18.16 -3.70
C GLU A 192 1.55 19.18 -3.64
N ALA A 193 0.47 18.94 -4.39
CA ALA A 193 -0.73 19.77 -4.38
C ALA A 193 -1.87 19.17 -3.51
N ASP A 194 -1.55 18.27 -2.58
CA ASP A 194 -2.55 17.66 -1.70
C ASP A 194 -3.18 18.69 -0.76
N ARG A 195 -4.46 19.02 -1.02
CA ARG A 195 -5.23 20.00 -0.26
C ARG A 195 -6.00 19.39 0.94
N ARG A 196 -6.01 18.07 1.10
CA ARG A 196 -6.71 17.37 2.20
C ARG A 196 -5.78 16.99 3.34
N GLN A 197 -4.60 16.50 2.97
CA GLN A 197 -3.52 16.15 3.89
C GLN A 197 -2.24 16.69 3.29
N GLY A 198 -1.83 17.88 3.70
CA GLY A 198 -0.66 18.54 3.12
C GLY A 198 0.58 17.66 3.20
N ILE A 199 1.46 17.81 2.23
CA ILE A 199 2.68 17.00 2.05
C ILE A 199 3.59 17.02 3.29
N GLU A 200 3.52 18.06 4.12
CA GLU A 200 4.26 18.21 5.37
C GLU A 200 3.99 17.08 6.36
N LEU A 201 2.79 16.46 6.31
CA LEU A 201 2.46 15.29 7.17
C LEU A 201 3.29 14.07 6.78
N GLY A 202 3.44 13.82 5.48
CA GLY A 202 4.29 12.75 4.97
C GLY A 202 5.78 13.02 5.23
N ARG A 203 6.24 14.26 5.05
CA ARG A 203 7.61 14.68 5.38
C ARG A 203 7.90 14.48 6.86
N LYS A 204 6.98 14.85 7.74
CA LYS A 204 7.11 14.64 9.19
C LYS A 204 7.21 13.15 9.54
N LEU A 205 6.44 12.27 8.88
CA LEU A 205 6.57 10.82 9.06
C LEU A 205 7.96 10.33 8.64
N TYR A 206 8.44 10.81 7.50
CA TYR A 206 9.80 10.51 7.02
C TYR A 206 10.86 10.94 8.05
N ASP A 207 10.81 12.17 8.54
CA ASP A 207 11.78 12.70 9.50
C ASP A 207 11.77 11.91 10.82
N VAL A 208 10.59 11.57 11.35
CA VAL A 208 10.46 10.76 12.57
C VAL A 208 11.03 9.36 12.35
N ALA A 209 10.69 8.70 11.24
CA ALA A 209 11.19 7.36 10.95
C ALA A 209 12.72 7.35 10.77
N LYS A 210 13.29 8.37 10.10
CA LYS A 210 14.74 8.53 9.96
C LYS A 210 15.42 8.76 11.30
N ALA A 211 14.87 9.62 12.15
CA ALA A 211 15.42 9.89 13.47
C ALA A 211 15.47 8.64 14.37
N LEU A 212 14.57 7.68 14.13
CA LEU A 212 14.53 6.38 14.81
C LEU A 212 15.41 5.31 14.13
N GLY A 213 16.21 5.68 13.12
CA GLY A 213 17.08 4.75 12.39
C GLY A 213 16.36 3.86 11.38
N GLY A 214 15.10 4.18 11.02
CA GLY A 214 14.31 3.39 10.09
C GLY A 214 14.80 3.49 8.63
N GLU A 215 14.64 2.39 7.88
CA GLU A 215 14.73 2.41 6.42
C GLU A 215 13.47 3.09 5.88
N VAL A 216 13.59 4.27 5.28
CA VAL A 216 12.44 5.01 4.77
C VAL A 216 12.77 5.71 3.46
N GLU A 217 11.86 5.58 2.50
CA GLU A 217 11.87 6.29 1.22
C GLU A 217 10.69 7.26 1.17
N PHE A 218 10.92 8.47 0.65
CA PHE A 218 9.89 9.48 0.43
C PHE A 218 9.86 9.89 -1.05
N VAL A 219 8.69 9.76 -1.66
CA VAL A 219 8.46 10.13 -3.06
C VAL A 219 7.36 11.18 -3.12
N SER A 220 7.64 12.30 -3.76
CA SER A 220 6.63 13.34 -4.01
C SER A 220 6.27 13.42 -5.50
N TYR A 221 5.02 13.80 -5.78
CA TYR A 221 4.47 13.94 -7.12
C TYR A 221 4.04 15.38 -7.37
N PRO A 222 4.76 16.13 -8.24
CA PRO A 222 4.40 17.51 -8.57
C PRO A 222 2.98 17.62 -9.13
N ASN A 223 2.28 18.73 -8.82
CA ASN A 223 0.93 19.04 -9.31
C ASN A 223 -0.12 17.93 -9.05
N THR A 224 0.12 17.06 -8.09
CA THR A 224 -0.74 15.92 -7.78
C THR A 224 -1.50 16.16 -6.49
N ASP A 225 -2.83 16.08 -6.55
CA ASP A 225 -3.72 16.24 -5.39
C ASP A 225 -3.97 14.92 -4.68
N HIS A 226 -4.73 14.96 -3.59
CA HIS A 226 -5.11 13.83 -2.75
C HIS A 226 -5.79 12.69 -3.51
N GLY A 227 -5.52 11.44 -3.13
CA GLY A 227 -6.22 10.28 -3.68
C GLY A 227 -5.73 9.82 -5.05
N PHE A 228 -4.54 10.20 -5.48
CA PHE A 228 -4.03 9.91 -6.82
C PHE A 228 -3.78 8.41 -7.09
N ALA A 229 -3.39 7.62 -6.08
CA ALA A 229 -2.92 6.24 -6.27
C ALA A 229 -3.96 5.28 -6.88
N GLN A 230 -5.24 5.67 -6.88
CA GLN A 230 -6.34 4.90 -7.49
C GLN A 230 -6.68 5.36 -8.92
N ASN A 231 -6.06 6.41 -9.42
CA ASN A 231 -6.36 6.98 -10.73
C ASN A 231 -5.45 6.35 -11.80
N PHE A 232 -5.53 5.04 -11.99
CA PHE A 232 -4.74 4.32 -12.98
C PHE A 232 -4.81 4.96 -14.36
N GLY A 233 -3.69 4.92 -15.09
CA GLY A 233 -3.49 5.63 -16.36
C GLY A 233 -2.94 7.04 -16.20
N THR A 234 -2.78 7.54 -14.96
CA THR A 234 -1.99 8.75 -14.69
C THR A 234 -0.57 8.37 -14.29
N PHE A 235 0.40 9.24 -14.64
CA PHE A 235 1.81 8.98 -14.26
C PHE A 235 1.98 8.74 -12.76
N ALA A 236 1.37 9.58 -11.92
CA ALA A 236 1.52 9.47 -10.46
C ALA A 236 0.94 8.16 -9.91
N ALA A 237 -0.21 7.71 -10.39
CA ALA A 237 -0.82 6.45 -9.94
C ALA A 237 0.01 5.25 -10.39
N ASP A 238 0.40 5.21 -11.65
CA ASP A 238 1.12 4.08 -12.24
C ASP A 238 2.53 3.95 -11.67
N ASP A 239 3.24 5.07 -11.45
CA ASP A 239 4.56 5.08 -10.81
C ASP A 239 4.45 4.69 -9.33
N ALA A 240 3.45 5.22 -8.60
CA ALA A 240 3.23 4.85 -7.20
C ALA A 240 2.93 3.36 -7.03
N PHE A 241 2.14 2.77 -7.93
CA PHE A 241 1.89 1.33 -7.92
C PHE A 241 3.17 0.54 -8.18
N LYS A 242 3.95 0.90 -9.21
CA LYS A 242 5.23 0.24 -9.51
C LYS A 242 6.21 0.30 -8.35
N ARG A 243 6.33 1.46 -7.69
CA ARG A 243 7.18 1.63 -6.50
C ARG A 243 6.69 0.80 -5.33
N THR A 244 5.38 0.77 -5.09
CA THR A 244 4.80 -0.10 -4.05
C THR A 244 5.15 -1.55 -4.29
N VAL A 245 4.98 -2.06 -5.51
CA VAL A 245 5.33 -3.45 -5.86
C VAL A 245 6.82 -3.70 -5.63
N ALA A 246 7.70 -2.88 -6.20
CA ALA A 246 9.16 -3.06 -6.08
C ALA A 246 9.61 -3.02 -4.61
N PHE A 247 9.07 -2.09 -3.82
CA PHE A 247 9.34 -1.98 -2.40
C PHE A 247 8.88 -3.22 -1.64
N MET A 248 7.63 -3.67 -1.85
CA MET A 248 7.09 -4.85 -1.18
C MET A 248 7.80 -6.14 -1.60
N GLU A 249 8.22 -6.26 -2.87
CA GLU A 249 9.05 -7.39 -3.32
C GLU A 249 10.38 -7.42 -2.58
N LYS A 250 11.07 -6.28 -2.49
CA LYS A 250 12.33 -6.16 -1.75
C LYS A 250 12.17 -6.56 -0.29
N GLN A 251 11.12 -6.09 0.39
CA GLN A 251 10.97 -6.24 1.83
C GLN A 251 10.32 -7.58 2.25
N LEU A 252 9.49 -8.17 1.39
CA LEU A 252 8.67 -9.32 1.80
C LEU A 252 9.04 -10.63 1.07
N LYS A 253 9.75 -10.55 -0.08
CA LYS A 253 10.15 -11.75 -0.84
C LYS A 253 11.62 -12.08 -0.70
N ASN A 254 12.50 -11.08 -0.49
CA ASN A 254 13.96 -11.27 -0.46
C ASN A 254 14.49 -11.49 0.98
N GLY A 255 13.79 -12.26 1.78
CA GLY A 255 14.17 -12.60 3.15
C GLY A 255 14.28 -14.12 3.33
N ASP A 256 15.32 -14.70 2.74
CA ASP A 256 15.89 -16.01 3.14
C ASP A 256 17.36 -15.81 3.52
#